data_f66ea771b0c0f07541eb3faf8754760c
#
_entry.id   f66ea771b0c0f07541eb3faf8754760c
#
_cell.length_a   1.000
_cell.length_b   1.000
_cell.length_c   1.000
_cell.angle_alpha   90.00
_cell.angle_beta   90.00
_cell.angle_gamma   90.00
#
_symmetry.space_group_name_H-M   'P 1'
#
loop_
_entity.id
_entity.type
_entity.pdbx_description
1 polymer ?
#
loop_
_entity_poly.entity_id
_entity_poly.type
_entity_poly.pdbx_seq_one_letter_code
_entity_poly.pdbx_strand_id
1 'polypeptide(L)'
;MAPAQPETDELGPVDFLAIEFPDGQLTSAGFEQLLSLANQGIIDILDMEFIAKGADGKSKKVDVWEFAVPEGVDLAAWAGASSGLLDDSDVSEISAAMQPGSVAVVVIYENRWVLGLVDAWRRDGARLIAEGGLSAADIVAALDATEPPS
;
A
#
# COMPACT_ATOMS: atom_id res chain seq x y z
N MET A 1 12.25 -18.77 -26.39
CA MET A 1 10.98 -18.05 -26.36
C MET A 1 10.95 -17.16 -25.14
N ALA A 2 10.75 -15.88 -25.35
CA ALA A 2 10.63 -14.99 -24.21
C ALA A 2 9.47 -15.46 -23.33
N PRO A 3 9.62 -15.43 -22.00
CA PRO A 3 8.48 -15.68 -21.14
C PRO A 3 7.39 -14.73 -21.56
N ALA A 4 6.17 -15.23 -21.68
CA ALA A 4 5.05 -14.40 -21.96
C ALA A 4 5.05 -13.25 -20.93
N GLN A 5 5.15 -12.03 -21.40
CA GLN A 5 4.94 -10.89 -20.51
C GLN A 5 3.57 -11.07 -19.91
N PRO A 6 3.42 -10.87 -18.60
CA PRO A 6 2.08 -10.89 -18.03
C PRO A 6 1.26 -9.90 -18.83
N GLU A 7 0.19 -10.37 -19.37
CA GLU A 7 -0.74 -9.51 -20.05
C GLU A 7 -1.22 -8.45 -19.08
N THR A 8 -1.59 -7.27 -19.56
CA THR A 8 -2.01 -6.17 -18.71
C THR A 8 -3.19 -6.51 -17.80
N ASP A 9 -3.93 -7.56 -18.15
CA ASP A 9 -5.02 -8.09 -17.34
C ASP A 9 -4.56 -9.11 -16.28
N GLU A 10 -3.26 -9.42 -16.24
CA GLU A 10 -2.68 -10.33 -15.24
C GLU A 10 -2.01 -9.57 -14.09
N LEU A 11 -2.60 -8.47 -13.67
CA LEU A 11 -2.19 -7.83 -12.44
C LEU A 11 -2.71 -8.61 -11.25
N GLY A 12 -1.89 -8.79 -10.25
CA GLY A 12 -2.34 -9.28 -8.95
C GLY A 12 -3.21 -8.23 -8.27
N PRO A 13 -3.84 -8.60 -7.15
CA PRO A 13 -4.65 -7.64 -6.40
C PRO A 13 -3.84 -6.41 -6.01
N VAL A 14 -4.44 -5.24 -6.17
CA VAL A 14 -3.81 -3.97 -5.82
C VAL A 14 -4.48 -3.45 -4.55
N ASP A 15 -3.67 -3.15 -3.56
CA ASP A 15 -4.13 -2.61 -2.28
C ASP A 15 -3.35 -1.36 -1.94
N PHE A 16 -3.80 -0.65 -0.93
CA PHE A 16 -3.05 0.47 -0.39
C PHE A 16 -2.92 0.37 1.12
N LEU A 17 -1.86 0.98 1.64
CA LEU A 17 -1.65 1.20 3.06
C LEU A 17 -1.40 2.68 3.28
N ALA A 18 -2.03 3.24 4.31
CA ALA A 18 -1.73 4.59 4.76
C ALA A 18 -1.21 4.49 6.19
N ILE A 19 0.03 4.93 6.39
CA ILE A 19 0.72 4.82 7.68
C ILE A 19 1.04 6.22 8.17
N GLU A 20 0.53 6.54 9.35
CA GLU A 20 0.69 7.86 9.94
C GLU A 20 1.92 7.93 10.84
N PHE A 21 2.66 9.01 10.70
CA PHE A 21 3.73 9.40 11.62
C PHE A 21 3.24 10.62 12.39
N PRO A 22 2.76 10.43 13.63
CA PRO A 22 2.09 11.52 14.36
C PRO A 22 2.98 12.73 14.62
N ASP A 23 4.29 12.53 14.76
CA ASP A 23 5.26 13.61 14.96
C ASP A 23 5.85 14.12 13.62
N GLY A 24 5.40 13.57 12.50
CA GLY A 24 5.90 13.94 11.18
C GLY A 24 7.28 13.43 10.86
N GLN A 25 7.85 12.55 11.66
CA GLN A 25 9.21 12.04 11.45
C GLN A 25 9.21 10.64 10.86
N LEU A 26 9.67 10.52 9.63
CA LEU A 26 9.79 9.25 8.94
C LEU A 26 11.03 8.51 9.43
N THR A 27 10.94 7.18 9.47
CA THR A 27 12.08 6.33 9.82
C THR A 27 12.47 5.44 8.65
N SER A 28 13.72 5.00 8.62
CA SER A 28 14.22 4.17 7.52
C SER A 28 13.70 2.74 7.56
N ALA A 29 13.30 2.25 8.73
CA ALA A 29 12.94 0.83 8.91
C ALA A 29 11.81 0.38 7.98
N GLY A 30 10.77 1.18 7.83
CA GLY A 30 9.66 0.85 6.96
C GLY A 30 10.04 0.87 5.48
N PHE A 31 10.86 1.81 5.07
CA PHE A 31 11.34 1.88 3.68
C PHE A 31 12.21 0.67 3.35
N GLU A 32 13.08 0.26 4.26
CA GLU A 32 13.91 -0.93 4.09
C GLU A 32 13.05 -2.19 3.95
N GLN A 33 12.00 -2.30 4.76
CA GLN A 33 11.08 -3.43 4.71
C GLN A 33 10.32 -3.47 3.37
N LEU A 34 9.82 -2.33 2.90
CA LEU A 34 9.14 -2.24 1.61
C LEU A 34 10.07 -2.66 0.47
N LEU A 35 11.30 -2.15 0.49
CA LEU A 35 12.28 -2.47 -0.53
C LEU A 35 12.60 -3.96 -0.53
N SER A 36 12.73 -4.57 0.64
CA SER A 36 12.97 -6.00 0.77
C SER A 36 11.84 -6.82 0.15
N LEU A 37 10.59 -6.45 0.43
CA LEU A 37 9.43 -7.13 -0.13
C LEU A 37 9.37 -7.00 -1.65
N ALA A 38 9.68 -5.81 -2.16
CA ALA A 38 9.72 -5.57 -3.60
C ALA A 38 10.84 -6.37 -4.27
N ASN A 39 12.02 -6.40 -3.66
CA ASN A 39 13.16 -7.14 -4.20
C ASN A 39 12.94 -8.65 -4.21
N GLN A 40 12.15 -9.15 -3.27
CA GLN A 40 11.78 -10.57 -3.22
C GLN A 40 10.66 -10.93 -4.19
N GLY A 41 10.07 -9.95 -4.87
CA GLY A 41 8.97 -10.18 -5.80
C GLY A 41 7.65 -10.50 -5.11
N ILE A 42 7.53 -10.22 -3.82
CA ILE A 42 6.29 -10.46 -3.07
C ILE A 42 5.26 -9.40 -3.43
N ILE A 43 5.71 -8.15 -3.53
CA ILE A 43 4.88 -7.03 -3.97
C ILE A 43 5.59 -6.25 -5.06
N ASP A 44 4.81 -5.44 -5.79
CA ASP A 44 5.34 -4.42 -6.69
C ASP A 44 4.78 -3.08 -6.23
N ILE A 45 5.64 -2.11 -5.99
CA ILE A 45 5.21 -0.79 -5.52
C ILE A 45 4.80 0.03 -6.74
N LEU A 46 3.52 0.35 -6.82
CA LEU A 46 2.95 1.08 -7.96
C LEU A 46 2.95 2.57 -7.75
N ASP A 47 2.81 3.01 -6.49
CA ASP A 47 2.77 4.42 -6.15
C ASP A 47 3.16 4.60 -4.69
N MET A 48 3.78 5.73 -4.40
CA MET A 48 4.09 6.13 -3.03
C MET A 48 3.84 7.62 -2.92
N GLU A 49 2.93 7.99 -2.06
CA GLU A 49 2.55 9.38 -1.87
C GLU A 49 2.63 9.77 -0.40
N PHE A 50 2.80 11.05 -0.17
CA PHE A 50 2.95 11.61 1.17
C PHE A 50 1.89 12.67 1.37
N ILE A 51 1.22 12.63 2.52
CA ILE A 51 0.20 13.59 2.88
C ILE A 51 0.62 14.24 4.19
N ALA A 52 0.67 15.57 4.21
CA ALA A 52 0.92 16.32 5.43
C ALA A 52 -0.37 16.99 5.88
N LYS A 53 -0.69 16.87 7.16
CA LYS A 53 -1.82 17.57 7.76
C LYS A 53 -1.29 18.66 8.66
N GLY A 54 -1.61 19.90 8.33
CA GLY A 54 -1.15 21.05 9.11
C GLY A 54 -1.86 21.17 10.45
N ALA A 55 -1.33 22.04 11.31
CA ALA A 55 -1.94 22.33 12.60
C ALA A 55 -3.34 22.93 12.47
N ASP A 56 -3.63 23.54 11.32
CA ASP A 56 -4.95 24.10 10.99
C ASP A 56 -5.96 23.03 10.53
N GLY A 57 -5.54 21.78 10.46
CA GLY A 57 -6.39 20.67 10.01
C GLY A 57 -6.47 20.49 8.51
N LYS A 58 -5.80 21.33 7.74
CA LYS A 58 -5.76 21.22 6.28
C LYS A 58 -4.66 20.25 5.85
N SER A 59 -4.97 19.44 4.85
CA SER A 59 -4.03 18.44 4.32
C SER A 59 -3.66 18.75 2.89
N LYS A 60 -2.46 18.32 2.51
CA LYS A 60 -2.00 18.41 1.13
C LYS A 60 -1.08 17.23 0.83
N LYS A 61 -1.03 16.84 -0.44
CA LYS A 61 0.02 15.97 -0.91
C LYS A 61 1.32 16.76 -0.92
N VAL A 62 2.39 16.14 -0.49
CA VAL A 62 3.72 16.76 -0.49
C VAL A 62 4.69 15.86 -1.24
N ASP A 63 5.65 16.49 -1.90
CA ASP A 63 6.69 15.76 -2.59
C ASP A 63 7.65 15.13 -1.58
N VAL A 64 8.14 13.96 -1.93
CA VAL A 64 9.11 13.24 -1.10
C VAL A 64 10.33 14.08 -0.76
N TRP A 65 10.72 15.01 -1.66
CA TRP A 65 11.87 15.89 -1.47
C TRP A 65 11.65 16.95 -0.40
N GLU A 66 10.42 17.19 0.02
CA GLU A 66 10.09 18.19 1.04
C GLU A 66 10.31 17.67 2.46
N PHE A 67 10.61 16.38 2.60
CA PHE A 67 10.83 15.77 3.91
C PHE A 67 12.30 15.62 4.22
N ALA A 68 12.61 15.73 5.51
CA ALA A 68 13.89 15.26 6.03
C ALA A 68 13.91 13.73 5.91
N VAL A 69 14.80 13.23 5.08
CA VAL A 69 14.89 11.80 4.81
C VAL A 69 15.85 11.18 5.81
N PRO A 70 15.47 10.04 6.42
CA PRO A 70 16.42 9.31 7.25
C PRO A 70 17.66 8.92 6.46
N GLU A 71 18.81 8.99 7.12
CA GLU A 71 20.06 8.58 6.52
C GLU A 71 19.96 7.11 6.09
N GLY A 72 20.45 6.81 4.89
CA GLY A 72 20.40 5.44 4.35
C GLY A 72 19.20 5.13 3.50
N VAL A 73 18.22 6.04 3.41
CA VAL A 73 17.07 5.86 2.53
C VAL A 73 17.35 6.53 1.19
N ASP A 74 17.36 5.75 0.12
CA ASP A 74 17.50 6.26 -1.23
C ASP A 74 16.11 6.56 -1.80
N LEU A 75 15.67 7.80 -1.65
CA LEU A 75 14.39 8.23 -2.18
C LEU A 75 14.39 8.34 -3.71
N ALA A 76 15.56 8.38 -4.33
CA ALA A 76 15.63 8.37 -5.78
C ALA A 76 15.00 7.09 -6.37
N ALA A 77 15.07 5.99 -5.65
CA ALA A 77 14.43 4.74 -6.04
C ALA A 77 12.89 4.86 -6.07
N TRP A 78 12.33 5.81 -5.34
CA TRP A 78 10.89 6.01 -5.20
C TRP A 78 10.38 7.24 -5.95
N ALA A 79 11.28 8.06 -6.49
CA ALA A 79 10.93 9.37 -7.06
C ALA A 79 10.00 9.30 -8.27
N GLY A 80 9.96 8.17 -8.97
CA GLY A 80 9.07 7.97 -10.11
C GLY A 80 7.76 7.26 -9.76
N ALA A 81 7.52 7.00 -8.49
CA ALA A 81 6.39 6.19 -8.08
C ALA A 81 5.07 6.98 -7.95
N SER A 82 5.11 8.31 -8.02
CA SER A 82 3.87 9.10 -7.94
C SER A 82 3.11 9.00 -9.25
N SER A 83 2.03 8.23 -9.26
CA SER A 83 1.28 7.89 -10.46
C SER A 83 -0.05 8.63 -10.58
N GLY A 84 -0.46 9.35 -9.54
CA GLY A 84 -1.77 10.00 -9.52
C GLY A 84 -2.93 9.04 -9.27
N LEU A 85 -2.66 7.82 -8.84
CA LEU A 85 -3.72 6.86 -8.51
C LEU A 85 -4.55 7.29 -7.30
N LEU A 86 -3.98 8.12 -6.43
CA LEU A 86 -4.66 8.64 -5.27
C LEU A 86 -5.33 9.97 -5.62
N ASP A 87 -6.66 10.00 -5.61
CA ASP A 87 -7.41 11.22 -5.94
C ASP A 87 -7.70 12.05 -4.69
N ASP A 88 -8.33 13.22 -4.87
CA ASP A 88 -8.62 14.14 -3.77
C ASP A 88 -9.58 13.53 -2.74
N SER A 89 -10.48 12.67 -3.19
CA SER A 89 -11.41 11.97 -2.29
C SER A 89 -10.65 11.02 -1.36
N ASP A 90 -9.70 10.27 -1.92
CA ASP A 90 -8.85 9.38 -1.14
C ASP A 90 -8.01 10.15 -0.13
N VAL A 91 -7.44 11.27 -0.55
CA VAL A 91 -6.65 12.15 0.33
C VAL A 91 -7.52 12.66 1.48
N SER A 92 -8.77 13.04 1.19
CA SER A 92 -9.70 13.52 2.21
C SER A 92 -10.04 12.44 3.23
N GLU A 93 -10.27 11.23 2.80
CA GLU A 93 -10.57 10.10 3.69
C GLU A 93 -9.38 9.78 4.60
N ILE A 94 -8.18 9.74 4.04
CA ILE A 94 -6.97 9.49 4.82
C ILE A 94 -6.75 10.63 5.81
N SER A 95 -6.89 11.88 5.35
CA SER A 95 -6.72 13.05 6.17
C SER A 95 -7.67 13.07 7.36
N ALA A 96 -8.93 12.65 7.16
CA ALA A 96 -9.92 12.61 8.23
C ALA A 96 -9.48 11.73 9.40
N ALA A 97 -8.67 10.71 9.12
CA ALA A 97 -8.15 9.80 10.13
C ALA A 97 -6.83 10.28 10.75
N MET A 98 -6.22 11.31 10.18
CA MET A 98 -4.91 11.81 10.64
C MET A 98 -5.05 12.85 11.74
N GLN A 99 -4.03 12.94 12.59
CA GLN A 99 -3.92 13.99 13.59
C GLN A 99 -3.29 15.24 12.98
N PRO A 100 -3.69 16.44 13.44
CA PRO A 100 -3.01 17.68 13.01
C PRO A 100 -1.50 17.62 13.30
N GLY A 101 -0.70 18.08 12.36
CA GLY A 101 0.76 18.07 12.48
C GLY A 101 1.41 16.76 12.10
N SER A 102 0.66 15.78 11.65
CA SER A 102 1.20 14.48 11.24
C SER A 102 1.50 14.40 9.75
N VAL A 103 2.22 13.35 9.37
CA VAL A 103 2.47 13.00 7.98
C VAL A 103 2.05 11.55 7.78
N ALA A 104 1.40 11.26 6.67
CA ALA A 104 1.07 9.89 6.28
C ALA A 104 1.81 9.51 5.02
N VAL A 105 2.33 8.30 5.00
CA VAL A 105 2.87 7.67 3.80
C VAL A 105 1.81 6.73 3.25
N VAL A 106 1.45 6.92 1.99
CA VAL A 106 0.49 6.04 1.31
C VAL A 106 1.24 5.22 0.29
N VAL A 107 1.17 3.92 0.42
CA VAL A 107 1.81 2.98 -0.50
C VAL A 107 0.72 2.23 -1.23
N ILE A 108 0.74 2.30 -2.56
CA ILE A 108 -0.15 1.51 -3.42
C ILE A 108 0.71 0.41 -4.03
N TYR A 109 0.30 -0.83 -3.85
CA TYR A 109 1.13 -1.97 -4.23
C TYR A 109 0.29 -3.08 -4.84
N GLU A 110 0.92 -3.81 -5.75
CA GLU A 110 0.38 -5.03 -6.33
C GLU A 110 0.86 -6.23 -5.52
N ASN A 111 -0.03 -7.13 -5.21
CA ASN A 111 0.29 -8.39 -4.53
C ASN A 111 0.75 -9.43 -5.55
N ARG A 112 2.01 -9.36 -5.93
CA ARG A 112 2.57 -10.23 -6.95
C ARG A 112 2.59 -11.70 -6.55
N TRP A 113 2.69 -11.98 -5.25
CA TRP A 113 2.66 -13.34 -4.75
C TRP A 113 1.38 -14.08 -5.14
N VAL A 114 0.28 -13.35 -5.31
CA VAL A 114 -1.00 -13.95 -5.71
C VAL A 114 -0.92 -14.52 -7.12
N LEU A 115 -0.17 -13.88 -8.02
CA LEU A 115 0.01 -14.36 -9.38
C LEU A 115 0.67 -15.74 -9.40
N GLY A 116 1.68 -15.97 -8.58
CA GLY A 116 2.33 -17.26 -8.47
C GLY A 116 1.38 -18.35 -7.98
N LEU A 117 0.55 -18.00 -7.00
CA LEU A 117 -0.47 -18.91 -6.48
C LEU A 117 -1.50 -19.27 -7.55
N VAL A 118 -2.03 -18.26 -8.23
CA VAL A 118 -3.03 -18.45 -9.29
C VAL A 118 -2.43 -19.27 -10.44
N ASP A 119 -1.20 -18.97 -10.84
CA ASP A 119 -0.52 -19.70 -11.92
C ASP A 119 -0.33 -21.18 -11.57
N ALA A 120 0.03 -21.45 -10.31
CA ALA A 120 0.21 -22.83 -9.86
C ALA A 120 -1.09 -23.62 -9.98
N TRP A 121 -2.20 -23.03 -9.62
CA TRP A 121 -3.51 -23.70 -9.71
C TRP A 121 -4.14 -23.62 -11.10
N ARG A 122 -3.77 -22.63 -11.91
CA ARG A 122 -4.29 -22.50 -13.27
C ARG A 122 -3.98 -23.74 -14.12
N ARG A 123 -2.88 -24.40 -13.84
CA ARG A 123 -2.54 -25.66 -14.49
C ARG A 123 -3.59 -26.73 -14.27
N ASP A 124 -4.32 -26.65 -13.18
CA ASP A 124 -5.41 -27.56 -12.83
C ASP A 124 -6.78 -26.99 -13.20
N GLY A 125 -6.82 -25.93 -14.00
CA GLY A 125 -8.05 -25.32 -14.47
C GLY A 125 -8.61 -24.22 -13.58
N ALA A 126 -7.91 -23.85 -12.52
CA ALA A 126 -8.35 -22.79 -11.62
C ALA A 126 -8.17 -21.39 -12.22
N ARG A 127 -8.93 -20.46 -11.75
CA ARG A 127 -8.82 -19.03 -12.13
C ARG A 127 -9.23 -18.13 -10.97
N LEU A 128 -8.64 -16.96 -10.92
CA LEU A 128 -9.03 -15.93 -9.96
C LEU A 128 -10.35 -15.30 -10.43
N ILE A 129 -11.38 -15.38 -9.61
CA ILE A 129 -12.70 -14.81 -9.95
C ILE A 129 -13.05 -13.57 -9.15
N ALA A 130 -12.41 -13.35 -8.01
CA ALA A 130 -12.67 -12.20 -7.17
C ALA A 130 -11.52 -11.97 -6.22
N GLU A 131 -11.32 -10.72 -5.84
CA GLU A 131 -10.35 -10.33 -4.84
C GLU A 131 -10.91 -9.12 -4.09
N GLY A 132 -10.43 -8.88 -2.89
CA GLY A 132 -10.88 -7.74 -2.11
C GLY A 132 -10.26 -7.73 -0.73
N GLY A 133 -10.46 -6.64 -0.02
CA GLY A 133 -9.98 -6.46 1.35
C GLY A 133 -11.13 -6.56 2.35
N LEU A 134 -10.80 -7.01 3.55
CA LEU A 134 -11.73 -7.05 4.67
C LEU A 134 -11.12 -6.29 5.83
N SER A 135 -11.93 -5.52 6.54
CA SER A 135 -11.44 -4.81 7.71
C SER A 135 -11.27 -5.77 8.89
N ALA A 136 -10.34 -5.44 9.79
CA ALA A 136 -10.15 -6.23 11.00
C ALA A 136 -11.43 -6.29 11.84
N ALA A 137 -12.19 -5.19 11.88
CA ALA A 137 -13.45 -5.15 12.62
C ALA A 137 -14.48 -6.13 12.05
N ASP A 138 -14.58 -6.21 10.72
CA ASP A 138 -15.49 -7.14 10.05
C ASP A 138 -15.08 -8.59 10.32
N ILE A 139 -13.79 -8.87 10.34
CA ILE A 139 -13.27 -10.21 10.63
C ILE A 139 -13.60 -10.61 12.07
N VAL A 140 -13.36 -9.73 13.03
CA VAL A 140 -13.66 -10.00 14.44
C VAL A 140 -15.16 -10.22 14.63
N ALA A 141 -16.01 -9.41 14.02
CA ALA A 141 -17.46 -9.56 14.10
C ALA A 141 -17.90 -10.91 13.53
N ALA A 142 -17.31 -11.34 12.41
CA ALA A 142 -17.64 -12.62 11.81
C ALA A 142 -17.21 -13.80 12.70
N LEU A 143 -16.03 -13.71 13.32
CA LEU A 143 -15.55 -14.74 14.23
C LEU A 143 -16.42 -14.84 15.48
N ASP A 144 -16.80 -13.70 16.06
CA ASP A 144 -17.70 -13.68 17.23
C ASP A 144 -19.06 -14.29 16.92
N ALA A 145 -19.58 -14.03 15.72
CA ALA A 145 -20.87 -14.58 15.30
C ALA A 145 -20.83 -16.10 15.09
N THR A 146 -19.66 -16.67 14.80
CA THR A 146 -19.49 -18.10 14.55
C THR A 146 -19.06 -18.87 15.79
N GLU A 147 -18.65 -18.19 16.86
CA GLU A 147 -18.30 -18.87 18.09
C GLU A 147 -19.56 -19.42 18.78
N PRO A 148 -19.52 -20.68 19.25
CA PRO A 148 -20.65 -21.20 20.00
C PRO A 148 -20.82 -20.44 21.32
N PRO A 149 -22.04 -20.21 21.77
CA PRO A 149 -22.25 -19.56 23.06
C PRO A 149 -21.66 -20.43 24.17
N SER A 150 -20.87 -19.81 25.01
CA SER A 150 -20.23 -20.47 26.13
C SER A 150 -21.21 -20.59 27.33
#